data_c8ba1c14deff702cb8714d9c69179915
#
_entry.id   c8ba1c14deff702cb8714d9c69179915
#
_cell.length_a   1.000
_cell.length_b   1.000
_cell.length_c   1.000
_cell.angle_alpha   90.00
_cell.angle_beta   90.00
_cell.angle_gamma   90.00
#
_symmetry.space_group_name_H-M   'P 1'
#
loop_
_entity.id
_entity.type
_entity.pdbx_description
1 polymer ?
#
loop_
_entity_poly.entity_id
_entity_poly.type
_entity_poly.pdbx_seq_one_letter_code
_entity_poly.pdbx_strand_id
1 'polypeptide(L)'
;MREYLERVLDRHDLSEAEAALVLRALTQPDLAPAMAGAMLAALRAKGVTAAELRGFANAMRALAQRPDIDAAQHARAIDIVGTGGDASGSVNISTGTALLVAASGLPVIKHGNRSISSRSGSADVLERLGLPLPLDAARAGACLRATQFTFLFAPHYHPAMKAIAPIRQALGVRTIFNVLGPLTNPAAPPYQVVGAYSLAMAELMADTLAGMPSITRAFVVHGANGWDEPTPIGPFTLFDVHAGRVERSVRTPADYGLALCTPEALAGGDGAANAAALRAVFDGTDRGAHRDALCMGAALAFECAGIVANAREGIARANAVLDDGHARGLLDALVRFGASA
;
A
#
# COMPACT_ATOMS: atom_id res chain seq x y z
N MET A 1 7.59 17.65 -24.20
CA MET A 1 6.68 16.49 -24.21
C MET A 1 6.79 15.65 -25.49
N ARG A 2 6.70 16.25 -26.69
CA ARG A 2 6.81 15.53 -27.96
C ARG A 2 8.14 14.76 -28.10
N GLU A 3 9.25 15.37 -27.78
CA GLU A 3 10.58 14.71 -27.81
C GLU A 3 10.63 13.46 -26.94
N TYR A 4 10.11 13.54 -25.70
CA TYR A 4 10.05 12.37 -24.82
C TYR A 4 9.11 11.28 -25.36
N LEU A 5 8.01 11.67 -26.01
CA LEU A 5 7.10 10.70 -26.61
C LEU A 5 7.79 9.95 -27.77
N GLU A 6 8.48 10.65 -28.67
CA GLU A 6 9.22 10.04 -29.76
C GLU A 6 10.26 9.04 -29.24
N ARG A 7 11.07 9.43 -28.24
CA ARG A 7 12.05 8.54 -27.60
C ARG A 7 11.40 7.28 -27.00
N VAL A 8 10.28 7.44 -26.29
CA VAL A 8 9.57 6.28 -25.69
C VAL A 8 8.97 5.38 -26.78
N LEU A 9 8.47 5.93 -27.88
CA LEU A 9 7.99 5.16 -29.05
C LEU A 9 9.11 4.36 -29.70
N ASP A 10 10.34 4.93 -29.74
CA ASP A 10 11.56 4.27 -30.22
C ASP A 10 12.15 3.31 -29.16
N ARG A 11 11.41 3.01 -28.08
CA ARG A 11 11.78 2.12 -26.98
C ARG A 11 13.00 2.58 -26.16
N HIS A 12 13.36 3.85 -26.20
CA HIS A 12 14.39 4.42 -25.33
C HIS A 12 13.82 4.74 -23.93
N ASP A 13 14.60 4.42 -22.91
CA ASP A 13 14.24 4.71 -21.54
C ASP A 13 14.43 6.20 -21.22
N LEU A 14 13.57 6.70 -20.33
CA LEU A 14 13.75 8.01 -19.74
C LEU A 14 14.60 7.88 -18.47
N SER A 15 15.47 8.85 -18.25
CA SER A 15 16.10 9.01 -16.95
C SER A 15 15.06 9.35 -15.87
N GLU A 16 15.41 9.18 -14.59
CA GLU A 16 14.55 9.54 -13.46
C GLU A 16 14.12 11.03 -13.53
N ALA A 17 15.04 11.93 -13.90
CA ALA A 17 14.75 13.36 -14.02
C ALA A 17 13.77 13.66 -15.19
N GLU A 18 13.96 13.02 -16.33
CA GLU A 18 13.07 13.17 -17.48
C GLU A 18 11.67 12.59 -17.20
N ALA A 19 11.60 11.43 -16.55
CA ALA A 19 10.34 10.84 -16.12
C ALA A 19 9.58 11.76 -15.14
N ALA A 20 10.29 12.43 -14.23
CA ALA A 20 9.69 13.42 -13.34
C ALA A 20 9.13 14.64 -14.12
N LEU A 21 9.82 15.11 -15.17
CA LEU A 21 9.33 16.18 -16.03
C LEU A 21 8.09 15.73 -16.82
N VAL A 22 8.08 14.50 -17.33
CA VAL A 22 6.93 13.92 -18.03
C VAL A 22 5.71 13.86 -17.11
N LEU A 23 5.87 13.42 -15.84
CA LEU A 23 4.76 13.41 -14.90
C LEU A 23 4.21 14.81 -14.65
N ARG A 24 5.09 15.80 -14.38
CA ARG A 24 4.68 17.18 -14.18
C ARG A 24 3.87 17.71 -15.37
N ALA A 25 4.31 17.40 -16.60
CA ALA A 25 3.57 17.77 -17.80
C ALA A 25 2.22 17.05 -17.93
N LEU A 26 2.16 15.74 -17.61
CA LEU A 26 0.91 14.95 -17.62
C LEU A 26 -0.14 15.47 -16.62
N THR A 27 0.27 16.16 -15.58
CA THR A 27 -0.63 16.72 -14.56
C THR A 27 -1.04 18.18 -14.83
N GLN A 28 -0.58 18.78 -15.95
CA GLN A 28 -1.01 20.11 -16.35
C GLN A 28 -2.37 20.06 -17.04
N PRO A 29 -3.30 20.96 -16.70
CA PRO A 29 -4.65 20.96 -17.26
C PRO A 29 -4.72 21.35 -18.74
N ASP A 30 -3.70 22.03 -19.26
CA ASP A 30 -3.59 22.50 -20.64
C ASP A 30 -2.92 21.50 -21.58
N LEU A 31 -2.42 20.36 -21.07
CA LEU A 31 -1.85 19.34 -21.93
C LEU A 31 -2.96 18.67 -22.78
N ALA A 32 -2.76 18.65 -24.09
CA ALA A 32 -3.70 18.00 -25.00
C ALA A 32 -3.95 16.53 -24.60
N PRO A 33 -5.22 16.09 -24.42
CA PRO A 33 -5.55 14.72 -24.01
C PRO A 33 -4.94 13.63 -24.92
N ALA A 34 -4.84 13.90 -26.22
CA ALA A 34 -4.22 12.99 -27.18
C ALA A 34 -2.72 12.77 -26.87
N MET A 35 -2.00 13.83 -26.49
CA MET A 35 -0.57 13.75 -26.10
C MET A 35 -0.40 12.94 -24.81
N ALA A 36 -1.23 13.20 -23.82
CA ALA A 36 -1.21 12.46 -22.55
C ALA A 36 -1.54 10.98 -22.76
N GLY A 37 -2.59 10.68 -23.53
CA GLY A 37 -2.97 9.32 -23.87
C GLY A 37 -1.87 8.56 -24.62
N ALA A 38 -1.27 9.20 -25.65
CA ALA A 38 -0.18 8.62 -26.41
C ALA A 38 1.03 8.31 -25.53
N MET A 39 1.44 9.23 -24.64
CA MET A 39 2.55 9.00 -23.71
C MET A 39 2.29 7.81 -22.77
N LEU A 40 1.10 7.72 -22.18
CA LEU A 40 0.74 6.63 -21.29
C LEU A 40 0.72 5.27 -22.02
N ALA A 41 0.19 5.24 -23.24
CA ALA A 41 0.16 4.05 -24.06
C ALA A 41 1.58 3.63 -24.50
N ALA A 42 2.42 4.58 -24.89
CA ALA A 42 3.81 4.33 -25.29
C ALA A 42 4.66 3.80 -24.13
N LEU A 43 4.58 4.40 -22.92
CA LEU A 43 5.25 3.92 -21.73
C LEU A 43 4.83 2.47 -21.38
N ARG A 44 3.53 2.18 -21.49
CA ARG A 44 3.03 0.82 -21.26
C ARG A 44 3.55 -0.16 -22.31
N ALA A 45 3.56 0.21 -23.59
CA ALA A 45 4.00 -0.65 -24.69
C ALA A 45 5.53 -0.91 -24.66
N LYS A 46 6.30 0.09 -24.24
CA LYS A 46 7.75 -0.04 -24.02
C LYS A 46 8.07 -0.95 -22.83
N GLY A 47 7.27 -0.85 -21.78
CA GLY A 47 7.60 -1.31 -20.43
C GLY A 47 8.27 -0.19 -19.63
N VAL A 48 7.96 -0.10 -18.33
CA VAL A 48 8.48 0.95 -17.45
C VAL A 48 9.68 0.42 -16.68
N THR A 49 10.74 1.23 -16.59
CA THR A 49 11.94 0.91 -15.79
C THR A 49 11.82 1.42 -14.35
N ALA A 50 12.66 0.89 -13.44
CA ALA A 50 12.72 1.36 -12.06
C ALA A 50 13.07 2.85 -11.95
N ALA A 51 13.96 3.35 -12.82
CA ALA A 51 14.32 4.77 -12.86
C ALA A 51 13.12 5.64 -13.27
N GLU A 52 12.38 5.25 -14.30
CA GLU A 52 11.17 5.95 -14.72
C GLU A 52 10.10 5.95 -13.63
N LEU A 53 9.90 4.80 -12.98
CA LEU A 53 8.92 4.67 -11.91
C LEU A 53 9.30 5.53 -10.68
N ARG A 54 10.60 5.62 -10.32
CA ARG A 54 11.09 6.54 -9.29
C ARG A 54 10.84 8.00 -9.66
N GLY A 55 11.14 8.39 -10.89
CA GLY A 55 10.90 9.75 -11.37
C GLY A 55 9.44 10.16 -11.25
N PHE A 56 8.54 9.28 -11.68
CA PHE A 56 7.08 9.46 -11.52
C PHE A 56 6.67 9.55 -10.04
N ALA A 57 7.15 8.63 -9.20
CA ALA A 57 6.80 8.60 -7.79
C ALA A 57 7.30 9.85 -7.03
N ASN A 58 8.55 10.26 -7.26
CA ASN A 58 9.14 11.44 -6.63
C ASN A 58 8.42 12.74 -7.06
N ALA A 59 8.11 12.88 -8.34
CA ALA A 59 7.36 14.04 -8.83
C ALA A 59 5.93 14.07 -8.27
N MET A 60 5.28 12.90 -8.15
CA MET A 60 3.95 12.77 -7.57
C MET A 60 3.91 13.14 -6.09
N ARG A 61 4.91 12.67 -5.29
CA ARG A 61 5.07 13.06 -3.89
C ARG A 61 5.33 14.56 -3.73
N ALA A 62 6.12 15.15 -4.64
CA ALA A 62 6.41 16.59 -4.62
C ALA A 62 5.17 17.46 -4.91
N LEU A 63 4.19 16.94 -5.66
CA LEU A 63 2.92 17.60 -5.99
C LEU A 63 1.82 17.29 -4.97
N ALA A 64 2.05 16.37 -4.04
CA ALA A 64 1.06 15.98 -3.06
C ALA A 64 0.91 17.01 -1.93
N GLN A 65 -0.27 17.04 -1.33
CA GLN A 65 -0.47 17.70 -0.05
C GLN A 65 0.25 16.91 1.04
N ARG A 66 0.94 17.59 1.96
CA ARG A 66 1.67 16.92 3.04
C ARG A 66 0.81 16.83 4.29
N PRO A 67 0.71 15.65 4.93
CA PRO A 67 0.09 15.53 6.24
C PRO A 67 0.98 16.15 7.33
N ASP A 68 0.36 16.64 8.41
CA ASP A 68 1.06 17.21 9.57
C ASP A 68 1.45 16.08 10.55
N ILE A 69 2.54 15.40 10.25
CA ILE A 69 3.04 14.24 11.01
C ILE A 69 4.27 14.65 11.82
N ASP A 70 4.26 14.33 13.12
CA ASP A 70 5.40 14.55 14.00
C ASP A 70 6.63 13.75 13.54
N ALA A 71 7.81 14.39 13.55
CA ALA A 71 9.04 13.78 13.08
C ALA A 71 9.40 12.47 13.82
N ALA A 72 9.12 12.40 15.12
CA ALA A 72 9.38 11.19 15.92
C ALA A 72 8.49 10.01 15.54
N GLN A 73 7.20 10.27 15.22
CA GLN A 73 6.28 9.25 14.71
C GLN A 73 6.66 8.86 13.28
N HIS A 74 6.97 9.86 12.42
CA HIS A 74 7.39 9.62 11.03
C HIS A 74 8.62 8.71 10.94
N ALA A 75 9.64 8.95 11.76
CA ALA A 75 10.91 8.18 11.73
C ALA A 75 10.73 6.67 12.00
N ARG A 76 9.61 6.27 12.58
CA ARG A 76 9.26 4.87 12.88
C ARG A 76 8.09 4.35 12.04
N ALA A 77 7.49 5.21 11.21
CA ALA A 77 6.25 4.90 10.54
C ALA A 77 6.42 3.87 9.43
N ILE A 78 5.38 3.05 9.25
CA ILE A 78 5.28 2.08 8.17
C ILE A 78 4.03 2.32 7.33
N ASP A 79 4.13 2.07 6.00
CA ASP A 79 2.96 1.88 5.12
C ASP A 79 2.80 0.41 4.76
N ILE A 80 1.57 -0.07 4.74
CA ILE A 80 1.23 -1.45 4.36
C ILE A 80 0.18 -1.36 3.25
N VAL A 81 0.59 -1.67 2.03
CA VAL A 81 -0.18 -1.38 0.84
C VAL A 81 0.02 -2.45 -0.23
N GLY A 82 -0.97 -2.68 -1.09
CA GLY A 82 -0.85 -3.52 -2.27
C GLY A 82 -1.03 -2.72 -3.56
N THR A 83 -0.58 -3.27 -4.67
CA THR A 83 -0.86 -2.72 -6.00
C THR A 83 -2.32 -2.84 -6.37
N GLY A 84 -3.02 -3.76 -5.74
CA GLY A 84 -4.37 -4.16 -6.13
C GLY A 84 -4.40 -4.88 -7.48
N GLY A 85 -5.60 -5.25 -7.92
CA GLY A 85 -5.80 -5.81 -9.24
C GLY A 85 -5.42 -7.29 -9.39
N ASP A 86 -5.27 -8.00 -8.28
CA ASP A 86 -5.00 -9.43 -8.18
C ASP A 86 -6.25 -10.31 -8.34
N ALA A 87 -7.43 -9.69 -8.34
CA ALA A 87 -8.73 -10.35 -8.45
C ALA A 87 -8.98 -11.42 -7.36
N SER A 88 -8.31 -11.33 -6.20
CA SER A 88 -8.42 -12.30 -5.10
C SER A 88 -9.83 -12.36 -4.51
N GLY A 89 -10.54 -11.26 -4.47
CA GLY A 89 -11.83 -11.16 -3.78
C GLY A 89 -11.74 -11.37 -2.27
N SER A 90 -10.55 -11.23 -1.70
CA SER A 90 -10.28 -11.41 -0.27
C SER A 90 -10.86 -10.30 0.59
N VAL A 91 -10.96 -10.55 1.90
CA VAL A 91 -11.12 -9.49 2.90
C VAL A 91 -9.99 -8.47 2.76
N ASN A 92 -10.19 -7.22 3.21
CA ASN A 92 -9.14 -6.18 3.11
C ASN A 92 -7.95 -6.49 4.05
N ILE A 93 -7.12 -7.48 3.67
CA ILE A 93 -6.01 -8.01 4.47
C ILE A 93 -5.03 -6.89 4.85
N SER A 94 -4.52 -6.11 3.88
CA SER A 94 -3.56 -5.02 4.17
C SER A 94 -4.15 -3.97 5.10
N THR A 95 -5.47 -3.69 5.05
CA THR A 95 -6.12 -2.76 5.96
C THR A 95 -6.21 -3.32 7.38
N GLY A 96 -6.63 -4.58 7.52
CA GLY A 96 -6.66 -5.26 8.82
C GLY A 96 -5.27 -5.39 9.43
N THR A 97 -4.29 -5.78 8.61
CA THR A 97 -2.87 -5.81 9.00
C THR A 97 -2.38 -4.45 9.50
N ALA A 98 -2.68 -3.37 8.77
CA ALA A 98 -2.28 -2.01 9.14
C ALA A 98 -2.85 -1.59 10.51
N LEU A 99 -4.12 -1.92 10.77
CA LEU A 99 -4.75 -1.67 12.06
C LEU A 99 -4.15 -2.53 13.16
N LEU A 100 -3.88 -3.82 12.91
CA LEU A 100 -3.24 -4.71 13.88
C LEU A 100 -1.82 -4.23 14.26
N VAL A 101 -1.05 -3.80 13.27
CA VAL A 101 0.29 -3.23 13.47
C VAL A 101 0.22 -1.94 14.28
N ALA A 102 -0.72 -1.04 13.98
CA ALA A 102 -0.92 0.19 14.75
C ALA A 102 -1.30 -0.09 16.21
N ALA A 103 -2.14 -1.10 16.44
CA ALA A 103 -2.54 -1.54 17.79
C ALA A 103 -1.35 -2.03 18.64
N SER A 104 -0.26 -2.46 18.01
CA SER A 104 0.99 -2.82 18.70
C SER A 104 1.84 -1.62 19.13
N GLY A 105 1.45 -0.38 18.79
CA GLY A 105 2.20 0.83 19.06
C GLY A 105 3.22 1.24 17.97
N LEU A 106 3.25 0.56 16.82
CA LEU A 106 4.02 0.98 15.66
C LEU A 106 3.19 1.97 14.83
N PRO A 107 3.68 3.22 14.58
CA PRO A 107 2.93 4.17 13.77
C PRO A 107 2.69 3.68 12.34
N VAL A 108 1.45 3.69 11.90
CA VAL A 108 1.07 3.31 10.54
C VAL A 108 0.47 4.51 9.81
N ILE A 109 1.09 4.88 8.69
CA ILE A 109 0.60 5.94 7.80
C ILE A 109 0.18 5.28 6.50
N LYS A 110 -1.06 4.81 6.44
CA LYS A 110 -1.56 4.08 5.28
C LYS A 110 -2.03 5.02 4.19
N HIS A 111 -1.47 4.86 2.98
CA HIS A 111 -1.95 5.52 1.78
C HIS A 111 -2.88 4.59 1.00
N GLY A 112 -4.04 5.07 0.59
CA GLY A 112 -4.98 4.21 -0.11
C GLY A 112 -6.17 4.95 -0.73
N ASN A 113 -7.08 4.16 -1.30
CA ASN A 113 -8.22 4.66 -2.05
C ASN A 113 -9.49 3.85 -1.76
N ARG A 114 -10.61 4.29 -2.33
CA ARG A 114 -11.79 3.45 -2.55
C ARG A 114 -11.53 2.44 -3.65
N SER A 115 -12.34 1.40 -3.68
CA SER A 115 -12.27 0.43 -4.77
C SER A 115 -12.61 1.06 -6.12
N ILE A 116 -11.87 0.65 -7.16
CA ILE A 116 -12.18 0.95 -8.56
C ILE A 116 -12.64 -0.33 -9.28
N SER A 117 -12.08 -1.48 -8.93
CA SER A 117 -12.32 -2.76 -9.60
C SER A 117 -12.72 -3.90 -8.65
N SER A 118 -12.38 -3.82 -7.37
CA SER A 118 -12.75 -4.78 -6.33
C SER A 118 -14.10 -4.39 -5.68
N ARG A 119 -14.63 -5.28 -4.83
CA ARG A 119 -15.91 -5.05 -4.12
C ARG A 119 -15.79 -4.04 -2.98
N SER A 120 -14.58 -3.83 -2.45
CA SER A 120 -14.31 -2.94 -1.32
C SER A 120 -12.86 -2.45 -1.33
N GLY A 121 -12.64 -1.15 -1.23
CA GLY A 121 -11.33 -0.54 -1.02
C GLY A 121 -11.05 -0.28 0.46
N SER A 122 -9.82 0.11 0.78
CA SER A 122 -9.42 0.40 2.16
C SER A 122 -10.23 1.54 2.80
N ALA A 123 -10.54 2.60 2.04
CA ALA A 123 -11.35 3.71 2.53
C ALA A 123 -12.77 3.26 2.87
N ASP A 124 -13.38 2.39 2.04
CA ASP A 124 -14.74 1.90 2.25
C ASP A 124 -14.86 1.14 3.57
N VAL A 125 -13.86 0.31 3.91
CA VAL A 125 -13.81 -0.44 5.17
C VAL A 125 -13.56 0.49 6.36
N LEU A 126 -12.60 1.42 6.25
CA LEU A 126 -12.25 2.31 7.35
C LEU A 126 -13.42 3.21 7.77
N GLU A 127 -14.20 3.70 6.81
CA GLU A 127 -15.43 4.45 7.11
C GLU A 127 -16.46 3.59 7.86
N ARG A 128 -16.62 2.32 7.49
CA ARG A 128 -17.48 1.36 8.20
C ARG A 128 -16.93 1.01 9.59
N LEU A 129 -15.61 1.11 9.80
CA LEU A 129 -14.99 0.97 11.12
C LEU A 129 -15.09 2.24 11.98
N GLY A 130 -15.58 3.35 11.43
CA GLY A 130 -15.87 4.57 12.20
C GLY A 130 -14.85 5.70 11.98
N LEU A 131 -13.93 5.59 11.04
CA LEU A 131 -13.00 6.66 10.68
C LEU A 131 -13.59 7.50 9.53
N PRO A 132 -14.03 8.76 9.77
CA PRO A 132 -14.53 9.61 8.70
C PRO A 132 -13.42 10.03 7.75
N LEU A 133 -13.66 9.93 6.44
CA LEU A 133 -12.70 10.27 5.40
C LEU A 133 -13.29 11.34 4.45
N PRO A 134 -12.47 12.24 3.89
CA PRO A 134 -11.02 12.34 4.05
C PRO A 134 -10.59 13.00 5.36
N LEU A 135 -9.38 12.70 5.82
CA LEU A 135 -8.70 13.47 6.84
C LEU A 135 -7.83 14.53 6.14
N ASP A 136 -7.93 15.80 6.53
CA ASP A 136 -7.00 16.83 6.12
C ASP A 136 -5.63 16.67 6.81
N ALA A 137 -4.67 17.54 6.50
CA ALA A 137 -3.31 17.43 7.01
C ALA A 137 -3.23 17.42 8.55
N ALA A 138 -3.95 18.31 9.21
CA ALA A 138 -3.95 18.45 10.66
C ALA A 138 -4.65 17.27 11.35
N ARG A 139 -5.81 16.85 10.80
CA ARG A 139 -6.56 15.73 11.32
C ARG A 139 -5.84 14.40 11.10
N ALA A 140 -5.11 14.23 9.99
CA ALA A 140 -4.29 13.05 9.76
C ALA A 140 -3.19 12.92 10.83
N GLY A 141 -2.51 14.01 11.18
CA GLY A 141 -1.54 14.03 12.27
C GLY A 141 -2.18 13.76 13.64
N ALA A 142 -3.32 14.39 13.92
CA ALA A 142 -4.06 14.17 15.17
C ALA A 142 -4.52 12.71 15.30
N CYS A 143 -4.99 12.09 14.23
CA CYS A 143 -5.39 10.69 14.20
C CYS A 143 -4.20 9.77 14.53
N LEU A 144 -3.05 10.00 13.89
CA LEU A 144 -1.83 9.22 14.16
C LEU A 144 -1.38 9.33 15.62
N ARG A 145 -1.41 10.53 16.20
CA ARG A 145 -1.08 10.74 17.63
C ARG A 145 -2.03 9.99 18.55
N ALA A 146 -3.32 10.04 18.27
CA ALA A 146 -4.34 9.43 19.12
C ALA A 146 -4.41 7.90 19.02
N THR A 147 -4.07 7.33 17.85
CA THR A 147 -4.38 5.92 17.53
C THR A 147 -3.21 5.13 16.99
N GLN A 148 -2.04 5.74 16.78
CA GLN A 148 -0.91 5.16 16.04
C GLN A 148 -1.26 4.75 14.59
N PHE A 149 -2.42 5.16 14.10
CA PHE A 149 -2.91 4.91 12.74
C PHE A 149 -3.38 6.20 12.09
N THR A 150 -3.11 6.37 10.81
CA THR A 150 -3.78 7.38 10.00
C THR A 150 -3.95 6.90 8.56
N PHE A 151 -4.93 7.47 7.86
CA PHE A 151 -5.24 7.13 6.48
C PHE A 151 -5.17 8.36 5.59
N LEU A 152 -4.29 8.29 4.59
CA LEU A 152 -4.14 9.33 3.59
C LEU A 152 -4.93 8.93 2.34
N PHE A 153 -6.11 9.54 2.17
CA PHE A 153 -7.00 9.27 1.06
C PHE A 153 -6.44 9.85 -0.24
N ALA A 154 -6.03 8.98 -1.17
CA ALA A 154 -5.27 9.36 -2.36
C ALA A 154 -5.89 10.50 -3.20
N PRO A 155 -7.22 10.53 -3.49
CA PRO A 155 -7.83 11.66 -4.23
C PRO A 155 -7.74 13.00 -3.52
N HIS A 156 -7.71 13.00 -2.19
CA HIS A 156 -7.58 14.23 -1.39
C HIS A 156 -6.14 14.73 -1.40
N TYR A 157 -5.17 13.82 -1.23
CA TYR A 157 -3.76 14.17 -1.10
C TYR A 157 -3.04 14.41 -2.44
N HIS A 158 -3.60 13.94 -3.56
CA HIS A 158 -3.02 14.10 -4.90
C HIS A 158 -3.93 14.90 -5.84
N PRO A 159 -4.14 16.21 -5.61
CA PRO A 159 -5.02 17.02 -6.45
C PRO A 159 -4.56 17.08 -7.92
N ALA A 160 -3.26 16.94 -8.18
CA ALA A 160 -2.69 16.88 -9.53
C ALA A 160 -3.25 15.73 -10.39
N MET A 161 -3.73 14.66 -9.75
CA MET A 161 -4.37 13.53 -10.45
C MET A 161 -5.68 13.88 -11.13
N LYS A 162 -6.34 14.98 -10.76
CA LYS A 162 -7.60 15.41 -11.39
C LYS A 162 -7.46 15.65 -12.89
N ALA A 163 -6.31 16.17 -13.34
CA ALA A 163 -6.06 16.44 -14.75
C ALA A 163 -5.95 15.16 -15.60
N ILE A 164 -5.32 14.11 -15.06
CA ILE A 164 -5.04 12.86 -15.79
C ILE A 164 -6.14 11.80 -15.64
N ALA A 165 -7.00 11.90 -14.62
CA ALA A 165 -8.03 10.91 -14.33
C ALA A 165 -9.00 10.66 -15.51
N PRO A 166 -9.55 11.68 -16.21
CA PRO A 166 -10.42 11.47 -17.36
C PRO A 166 -9.72 10.75 -18.51
N ILE A 167 -8.43 11.04 -18.73
CA ILE A 167 -7.63 10.42 -19.80
C ILE A 167 -7.42 8.93 -19.48
N ARG A 168 -7.08 8.59 -18.25
CA ARG A 168 -6.95 7.20 -17.80
C ARG A 168 -8.25 6.42 -17.95
N GLN A 169 -9.37 7.06 -17.62
CA GLN A 169 -10.70 6.46 -17.78
C GLN A 169 -11.03 6.21 -19.26
N ALA A 170 -10.75 7.18 -20.12
CA ALA A 170 -10.98 7.06 -21.56
C ALA A 170 -10.11 5.98 -22.21
N LEU A 171 -8.85 5.81 -21.74
CA LEU A 171 -7.96 4.76 -22.22
C LEU A 171 -8.46 3.35 -21.85
N GLY A 172 -9.12 3.18 -20.69
CA GLY A 172 -9.68 1.91 -20.25
C GLY A 172 -8.67 0.79 -20.04
N VAL A 173 -7.36 1.10 -20.01
CA VAL A 173 -6.28 0.13 -19.86
C VAL A 173 -5.37 0.46 -18.68
N ARG A 174 -4.67 -0.53 -18.14
CA ARG A 174 -3.65 -0.30 -17.09
C ARG A 174 -2.51 0.55 -17.66
N THR A 175 -2.05 1.52 -16.87
CA THR A 175 -0.93 2.41 -17.18
C THR A 175 0.04 2.44 -16.00
N ILE A 176 1.13 3.19 -16.09
CA ILE A 176 2.07 3.41 -14.99
C ILE A 176 1.36 3.88 -13.70
N PHE A 177 0.27 4.61 -13.79
CA PHE A 177 -0.49 5.08 -12.63
C PHE A 177 -1.15 3.95 -11.80
N ASN A 178 -1.31 2.76 -12.36
CA ASN A 178 -1.85 1.63 -11.62
C ASN A 178 -0.85 1.01 -10.64
N VAL A 179 0.43 1.29 -10.83
CA VAL A 179 1.52 0.77 -10.00
C VAL A 179 2.19 1.85 -9.15
N LEU A 180 1.82 3.12 -9.35
CA LEU A 180 2.36 4.24 -8.57
C LEU A 180 1.80 4.33 -7.15
N GLY A 181 0.59 3.82 -6.90
CA GLY A 181 -0.10 3.97 -5.60
C GLY A 181 0.79 3.68 -4.39
N PRO A 182 1.42 2.48 -4.31
CA PRO A 182 2.29 2.12 -3.20
C PRO A 182 3.53 3.02 -3.04
N LEU A 183 3.97 3.67 -4.11
CA LEU A 183 5.19 4.47 -4.15
C LEU A 183 4.95 5.96 -3.87
N THR A 184 3.70 6.39 -3.76
CA THR A 184 3.34 7.82 -3.73
C THR A 184 2.74 8.27 -2.41
N ASN A 185 2.93 7.53 -1.32
CA ASN A 185 2.49 7.97 0.00
C ASN A 185 3.04 9.37 0.31
N PRO A 186 2.18 10.38 0.55
CA PRO A 186 2.61 11.78 0.76
C PRO A 186 3.51 11.98 1.98
N ALA A 187 3.38 11.11 2.98
CA ALA A 187 4.24 11.13 4.16
C ALA A 187 5.61 10.50 3.89
N ALA A 188 5.76 9.68 2.86
CA ALA A 188 7.00 8.95 2.54
C ALA A 188 7.60 8.19 3.76
N PRO A 189 6.84 7.31 4.44
CA PRO A 189 7.32 6.61 5.62
C PRO A 189 8.57 5.78 5.29
N PRO A 190 9.53 5.65 6.25
CA PRO A 190 10.80 4.96 6.00
C PRO A 190 10.68 3.44 5.87
N TYR A 191 9.59 2.85 6.35
CA TYR A 191 9.31 1.43 6.25
C TYR A 191 8.08 1.17 5.38
N GLN A 192 8.14 0.11 4.56
CA GLN A 192 7.02 -0.26 3.70
C GLN A 192 6.88 -1.78 3.55
N VAL A 193 5.64 -2.28 3.57
CA VAL A 193 5.29 -3.61 3.06
C VAL A 193 4.39 -3.41 1.85
N VAL A 194 4.86 -3.84 0.70
CA VAL A 194 4.20 -3.63 -0.59
C VAL A 194 3.84 -4.96 -1.23
N GLY A 195 2.56 -5.20 -1.45
CA GLY A 195 2.09 -6.35 -2.23
C GLY A 195 2.08 -6.07 -3.74
N ALA A 196 2.39 -7.08 -4.55
CA ALA A 196 2.41 -6.98 -6.00
C ALA A 196 1.72 -8.18 -6.68
N TYR A 197 0.81 -7.91 -7.61
CA TYR A 197 0.00 -8.92 -8.30
C TYR A 197 0.78 -9.85 -9.25
N SER A 198 2.04 -9.58 -9.53
CA SER A 198 2.90 -10.44 -10.34
C SER A 198 4.35 -10.35 -9.89
N LEU A 199 5.13 -11.42 -10.17
CA LEU A 199 6.54 -11.48 -9.81
C LEU A 199 7.35 -10.36 -10.49
N ALA A 200 7.11 -10.10 -11.79
CA ALA A 200 7.78 -9.03 -12.51
C ALA A 200 7.45 -7.64 -11.92
N MET A 201 6.22 -7.45 -11.42
CA MET A 201 5.84 -6.22 -10.74
C MET A 201 6.51 -6.09 -9.38
N ALA A 202 6.62 -7.20 -8.62
CA ALA A 202 7.33 -7.21 -7.34
C ALA A 202 8.81 -6.84 -7.51
N GLU A 203 9.46 -7.37 -8.53
CA GLU A 203 10.85 -7.09 -8.88
C GLU A 203 11.03 -5.61 -9.26
N LEU A 204 10.19 -5.09 -10.16
CA LEU A 204 10.19 -3.67 -10.53
C LEU A 204 9.98 -2.74 -9.33
N MET A 205 9.05 -3.07 -8.42
CA MET A 205 8.80 -2.32 -7.19
C MET A 205 10.02 -2.34 -6.25
N ALA A 206 10.63 -3.51 -6.06
CA ALA A 206 11.81 -3.67 -5.21
C ALA A 206 12.99 -2.83 -5.73
N ASP A 207 13.28 -2.90 -7.03
CA ASP A 207 14.34 -2.10 -7.67
C ASP A 207 14.03 -0.59 -7.61
N THR A 208 12.75 -0.24 -7.70
CA THR A 208 12.33 1.16 -7.57
C THR A 208 12.59 1.67 -6.15
N LEU A 209 12.16 0.91 -5.12
CA LEU A 209 12.34 1.27 -3.71
C LEU A 209 13.80 1.29 -3.29
N ALA A 210 14.64 0.39 -3.85
CA ALA A 210 16.08 0.36 -3.57
C ALA A 210 16.80 1.66 -3.95
N GLY A 211 16.31 2.36 -4.97
CA GLY A 211 16.84 3.66 -5.37
C GLY A 211 16.19 4.87 -4.68
N MET A 212 15.27 4.68 -3.73
CA MET A 212 14.60 5.78 -3.03
C MET A 212 15.29 6.11 -1.71
N PRO A 213 15.91 7.30 -1.54
CA PRO A 213 16.63 7.67 -0.31
C PRO A 213 15.76 7.74 0.95
N SER A 214 14.43 7.88 0.78
CA SER A 214 13.49 7.92 1.91
C SER A 214 13.22 6.55 2.54
N ILE A 215 13.61 5.47 1.87
CA ILE A 215 13.34 4.10 2.33
C ILE A 215 14.50 3.60 3.18
N THR A 216 14.24 3.29 4.43
CA THR A 216 15.16 2.58 5.31
C THR A 216 15.13 1.08 5.07
N ARG A 217 13.93 0.49 5.01
CA ARG A 217 13.71 -0.90 4.60
C ARG A 217 12.31 -1.06 4.00
N ALA A 218 12.21 -1.89 2.98
CA ALA A 218 10.91 -2.28 2.44
C ALA A 218 10.87 -3.78 2.14
N PHE A 219 9.71 -4.39 2.35
CA PHE A 219 9.41 -5.73 1.90
C PHE A 219 8.44 -5.65 0.73
N VAL A 220 8.82 -6.24 -0.40
CA VAL A 220 7.90 -6.40 -1.53
C VAL A 220 7.52 -7.87 -1.67
N VAL A 221 6.21 -8.12 -1.74
CA VAL A 221 5.65 -9.47 -1.66
C VAL A 221 4.87 -9.80 -2.92
N HIS A 222 5.09 -11.01 -3.44
CA HIS A 222 4.21 -11.65 -4.43
C HIS A 222 3.70 -12.96 -3.87
N GLY A 223 2.42 -13.00 -3.53
CA GLY A 223 1.77 -14.10 -2.83
C GLY A 223 1.40 -15.28 -3.73
N ALA A 224 0.99 -16.38 -3.09
CA ALA A 224 0.42 -17.53 -3.77
C ALA A 224 -0.78 -17.13 -4.63
N ASN A 225 -1.01 -17.84 -5.72
CA ASN A 225 -2.09 -17.60 -6.68
C ASN A 225 -2.07 -16.21 -7.35
N GLY A 226 -0.95 -15.49 -7.28
CA GLY A 226 -0.83 -14.15 -7.85
C GLY A 226 -1.45 -13.05 -6.99
N TRP A 227 -1.71 -13.32 -5.70
CA TRP A 227 -2.23 -12.33 -4.79
C TRP A 227 -1.14 -11.32 -4.41
N ASP A 228 -1.55 -10.07 -4.19
CA ASP A 228 -0.65 -9.01 -3.73
C ASP A 228 -0.57 -8.95 -2.19
N GLU A 229 -0.75 -10.11 -1.53
CA GLU A 229 -0.73 -10.26 -0.08
C GLU A 229 0.03 -11.54 0.33
N PRO A 230 0.79 -11.51 1.43
CA PRO A 230 1.29 -12.71 2.07
C PRO A 230 0.14 -13.39 2.80
N THR A 231 -0.18 -14.62 2.43
CA THR A 231 -1.34 -15.34 3.01
C THR A 231 -1.02 -16.79 3.33
N PRO A 232 -1.78 -17.42 4.24
CA PRO A 232 -1.64 -18.84 4.53
C PRO A 232 -2.11 -19.78 3.38
N ILE A 233 -2.42 -19.25 2.19
CA ILE A 233 -2.80 -20.08 1.03
C ILE A 233 -1.61 -20.89 0.52
N GLY A 234 -0.39 -20.34 0.60
CA GLY A 234 0.79 -20.99 0.05
C GLY A 234 2.06 -20.16 0.14
N PRO A 235 3.14 -20.62 -0.53
CA PRO A 235 4.40 -19.89 -0.54
C PRO A 235 4.28 -18.55 -1.24
N PHE A 236 5.10 -17.58 -0.82
CA PHE A 236 5.20 -16.28 -1.43
C PHE A 236 6.66 -15.88 -1.64
N THR A 237 6.90 -15.09 -2.68
CA THR A 237 8.21 -14.47 -2.91
C THR A 237 8.30 -13.17 -2.14
N LEU A 238 9.41 -12.98 -1.43
CA LEU A 238 9.75 -11.78 -0.70
C LEU A 238 11.01 -11.15 -1.29
N PHE A 239 10.96 -9.87 -1.59
CA PHE A 239 12.13 -9.03 -1.87
C PHE A 239 12.35 -8.13 -0.66
N ASP A 240 13.47 -8.31 0.02
CA ASP A 240 13.92 -7.45 1.12
C ASP A 240 14.80 -6.34 0.54
N VAL A 241 14.30 -5.14 0.62
CA VAL A 241 14.98 -3.92 0.14
C VAL A 241 15.56 -3.19 1.35
N HIS A 242 16.88 -3.19 1.45
CA HIS A 242 17.59 -2.53 2.55
C HIS A 242 18.93 -1.96 2.08
N ALA A 243 19.24 -0.73 2.48
CA ALA A 243 20.50 -0.05 2.13
C ALA A 243 20.83 -0.05 0.62
N GLY A 244 19.80 0.13 -0.22
CA GLY A 244 19.96 0.15 -1.68
C GLY A 244 20.18 -1.22 -2.32
N ARG A 245 20.05 -2.30 -1.57
CA ARG A 245 20.17 -3.70 -2.05
C ARG A 245 18.81 -4.38 -2.04
N VAL A 246 18.66 -5.37 -2.90
CA VAL A 246 17.48 -6.22 -3.01
C VAL A 246 17.89 -7.67 -2.81
N GLU A 247 17.33 -8.32 -1.79
CA GLU A 247 17.53 -9.74 -1.55
C GLU A 247 16.20 -10.48 -1.78
N ARG A 248 16.24 -11.51 -2.62
CA ARG A 248 15.07 -12.33 -2.94
C ARG A 248 15.08 -13.62 -2.14
N SER A 249 13.94 -13.96 -1.54
CA SER A 249 13.70 -15.22 -0.87
C SER A 249 12.29 -15.74 -1.14
N VAL A 250 12.05 -17.00 -0.82
CA VAL A 250 10.71 -17.59 -0.81
C VAL A 250 10.42 -18.01 0.62
N ARG A 251 9.25 -17.63 1.11
CA ARG A 251 8.75 -18.00 2.44
C ARG A 251 7.44 -18.78 2.33
N THR A 252 7.16 -19.58 3.33
CA THR A 252 5.98 -20.42 3.42
C THR A 252 5.19 -20.11 4.70
N PRO A 253 3.90 -20.43 4.78
CA PRO A 253 3.14 -20.32 6.02
C PRO A 253 3.75 -21.09 7.19
N ALA A 254 4.45 -22.23 6.91
CA ALA A 254 5.13 -23.02 7.93
C ALA A 254 6.29 -22.27 8.62
N ASP A 255 6.96 -21.33 7.94
CA ASP A 255 7.99 -20.47 8.53
C ASP A 255 7.41 -19.58 9.62
N TYR A 256 6.13 -19.25 9.50
CA TYR A 256 5.33 -18.48 10.46
C TYR A 256 4.65 -19.38 11.52
N GLY A 257 4.74 -20.71 11.39
CA GLY A 257 4.03 -21.67 12.26
C GLY A 257 2.54 -21.76 11.97
N LEU A 258 2.11 -21.36 10.75
CA LEU A 258 0.72 -21.36 10.32
C LEU A 258 0.41 -22.55 9.43
N ALA A 259 -0.81 -23.08 9.55
CA ALA A 259 -1.34 -24.09 8.65
C ALA A 259 -1.79 -23.46 7.32
N LEU A 260 -1.82 -24.28 6.26
CA LEU A 260 -2.39 -23.84 4.99
C LEU A 260 -3.92 -23.67 5.11
N CYS A 261 -4.45 -22.68 4.40
CA CYS A 261 -5.89 -22.51 4.21
C CYS A 261 -6.23 -22.46 2.71
N THR A 262 -7.52 -22.51 2.39
CA THR A 262 -7.99 -22.33 1.01
C THR A 262 -8.24 -20.84 0.70
N PRO A 263 -8.23 -20.40 -0.57
CA PRO A 263 -8.60 -19.04 -0.94
C PRO A 263 -9.98 -18.62 -0.45
N GLU A 264 -10.96 -19.55 -0.45
CA GLU A 264 -12.34 -19.32 0.00
C GLU A 264 -12.41 -18.96 1.48
N ALA A 265 -11.48 -19.48 2.30
CA ALA A 265 -11.40 -19.16 3.73
C ALA A 265 -10.98 -17.70 4.01
N LEU A 266 -10.44 -17.01 2.99
CA LEU A 266 -10.07 -15.59 3.03
C LEU A 266 -11.03 -14.70 2.24
N ALA A 267 -12.15 -15.26 1.75
CA ALA A 267 -13.09 -14.52 0.93
C ALA A 267 -13.65 -13.30 1.67
N GLY A 268 -13.69 -12.17 0.95
CA GLY A 268 -14.30 -10.93 1.40
C GLY A 268 -15.63 -10.64 0.73
N GLY A 269 -16.15 -9.47 1.03
CA GLY A 269 -17.39 -8.96 0.49
C GLY A 269 -17.33 -7.48 0.15
N ASP A 270 -18.42 -6.78 0.38
CA ASP A 270 -18.45 -5.32 0.33
C ASP A 270 -17.78 -4.70 1.58
N GLY A 271 -17.73 -3.37 1.64
CA GLY A 271 -17.09 -2.67 2.76
C GLY A 271 -17.72 -2.99 4.12
N ALA A 272 -19.01 -3.27 4.18
CA ALA A 272 -19.69 -3.60 5.43
C ALA A 272 -19.34 -5.03 5.89
N ALA A 273 -19.36 -6.00 4.96
CA ALA A 273 -18.99 -7.39 5.25
C ALA A 273 -17.52 -7.48 5.68
N ASN A 274 -16.61 -6.78 4.97
CA ASN A 274 -15.19 -6.77 5.32
C ASN A 274 -14.90 -6.09 6.66
N ALA A 275 -15.59 -4.98 6.97
CA ALA A 275 -15.50 -4.35 8.29
C ALA A 275 -15.99 -5.28 9.41
N ALA A 276 -17.05 -6.04 9.18
CA ALA A 276 -17.55 -7.03 10.14
C ALA A 276 -16.55 -8.17 10.35
N ALA A 277 -15.94 -8.68 9.27
CA ALA A 277 -14.90 -9.71 9.36
C ALA A 277 -13.68 -9.22 10.16
N LEU A 278 -13.18 -8.01 9.89
CA LEU A 278 -12.07 -7.44 10.67
C LEU A 278 -12.43 -7.23 12.15
N ARG A 279 -13.67 -6.77 12.46
CA ARG A 279 -14.14 -6.67 13.84
C ARG A 279 -14.13 -8.03 14.51
N ALA A 280 -14.63 -9.09 13.85
CA ALA A 280 -14.67 -10.44 14.40
C ALA A 280 -13.27 -10.96 14.76
N VAL A 281 -12.26 -10.68 13.92
CA VAL A 281 -10.86 -11.00 14.26
C VAL A 281 -10.39 -10.20 15.47
N PHE A 282 -10.66 -8.90 15.53
CA PHE A 282 -10.17 -8.02 16.61
C PHE A 282 -10.91 -8.23 17.94
N ASP A 283 -12.15 -8.69 17.88
CA ASP A 283 -12.94 -9.11 19.07
C ASP A 283 -12.62 -10.54 19.53
N GLY A 284 -11.79 -11.28 18.77
CA GLY A 284 -11.38 -12.65 19.08
C GLY A 284 -12.46 -13.71 18.80
N THR A 285 -13.53 -13.34 18.09
CA THR A 285 -14.62 -14.27 17.67
C THR A 285 -14.26 -15.02 16.38
N ASP A 286 -13.45 -14.43 15.49
CA ASP A 286 -12.81 -15.13 14.35
C ASP A 286 -11.36 -15.43 14.71
N ARG A 287 -11.05 -16.72 14.90
CA ARG A 287 -9.69 -17.23 15.19
C ARG A 287 -9.14 -18.08 14.05
N GLY A 288 -9.78 -18.03 12.88
CA GLY A 288 -9.44 -18.83 11.70
C GLY A 288 -8.50 -18.13 10.73
N ALA A 289 -8.69 -18.42 9.44
CA ALA A 289 -7.81 -18.01 8.36
C ALA A 289 -7.66 -16.47 8.23
N HIS A 290 -8.72 -15.70 8.48
CA HIS A 290 -8.60 -14.24 8.49
C HIS A 290 -7.60 -13.77 9.53
N ARG A 291 -7.68 -14.28 10.78
CA ARG A 291 -6.73 -13.96 11.84
C ARG A 291 -5.30 -14.31 11.42
N ASP A 292 -5.10 -15.52 10.88
CA ASP A 292 -3.79 -16.00 10.46
C ASP A 292 -3.18 -15.11 9.35
N ALA A 293 -4.00 -14.70 8.37
CA ALA A 293 -3.56 -13.80 7.31
C ALA A 293 -3.14 -12.42 7.84
N LEU A 294 -3.93 -11.83 8.76
CA LEU A 294 -3.57 -10.55 9.38
C LEU A 294 -2.31 -10.66 10.24
N CYS A 295 -2.16 -11.74 11.02
CA CYS A 295 -0.97 -11.99 11.82
C CYS A 295 0.27 -12.19 10.94
N MET A 296 0.16 -12.87 9.81
CA MET A 296 1.25 -13.08 8.86
C MET A 296 1.72 -11.76 8.26
N GLY A 297 0.80 -10.92 7.79
CA GLY A 297 1.12 -9.57 7.32
C GLY A 297 1.74 -8.68 8.41
N ALA A 298 1.21 -8.74 9.64
CA ALA A 298 1.75 -7.99 10.78
C ALA A 298 3.16 -8.46 11.17
N ALA A 299 3.43 -9.77 11.13
CA ALA A 299 4.75 -10.31 11.39
C ALA A 299 5.79 -9.77 10.38
N LEU A 300 5.44 -9.71 9.10
CA LEU A 300 6.30 -9.09 8.08
C LEU A 300 6.52 -7.60 8.35
N ALA A 301 5.49 -6.86 8.74
CA ALA A 301 5.62 -5.44 9.05
C ALA A 301 6.53 -5.20 10.26
N PHE A 302 6.44 -6.03 11.30
CA PHE A 302 7.33 -5.94 12.47
C PHE A 302 8.77 -6.27 12.12
N GLU A 303 9.00 -7.28 11.29
CA GLU A 303 10.33 -7.66 10.81
C GLU A 303 10.93 -6.54 9.91
N CYS A 304 10.13 -5.99 9.00
CA CYS A 304 10.53 -4.87 8.14
C CYS A 304 10.95 -3.64 8.96
N ALA A 305 10.21 -3.33 10.02
CA ALA A 305 10.52 -2.21 10.92
C ALA A 305 11.61 -2.53 11.96
N GLY A 306 12.19 -3.74 11.95
CA GLY A 306 13.24 -4.15 12.89
C GLY A 306 12.79 -4.33 14.34
N ILE A 307 11.49 -4.55 14.56
CA ILE A 307 10.89 -4.74 15.90
C ILE A 307 11.08 -6.18 16.38
N VAL A 308 11.08 -7.13 15.46
CA VAL A 308 11.33 -8.55 15.71
C VAL A 308 12.42 -9.06 14.78
N ALA A 309 13.09 -10.13 15.17
CA ALA A 309 14.19 -10.69 14.39
C ALA A 309 13.72 -11.69 13.31
N ASN A 310 12.55 -12.28 13.46
CA ASN A 310 12.06 -13.34 12.57
C ASN A 310 10.53 -13.46 12.54
N ALA A 311 10.04 -14.25 11.59
CA ALA A 311 8.63 -14.48 11.35
C ALA A 311 7.86 -15.01 12.58
N ARG A 312 8.45 -15.95 13.34
CA ARG A 312 7.77 -16.56 14.50
C ARG A 312 7.60 -15.59 15.66
N GLU A 313 8.61 -14.77 15.93
CA GLU A 313 8.49 -13.66 16.90
C GLU A 313 7.41 -12.67 16.48
N GLY A 314 7.33 -12.38 15.18
CA GLY A 314 6.31 -11.50 14.62
C GLY A 314 4.90 -12.05 14.81
N ILE A 315 4.68 -13.35 14.58
CA ILE A 315 3.40 -14.02 14.83
C ILE A 315 3.04 -13.99 16.32
N ALA A 316 4.00 -14.30 17.19
CA ALA A 316 3.76 -14.27 18.64
C ALA A 316 3.34 -12.87 19.10
N ARG A 317 4.00 -11.81 18.58
CA ARG A 317 3.63 -10.42 18.87
C ARG A 317 2.23 -10.08 18.34
N ALA A 318 1.91 -10.44 17.09
CA ALA A 318 0.60 -10.17 16.49
C ALA A 318 -0.53 -10.84 17.28
N ASN A 319 -0.32 -12.10 17.67
CA ASN A 319 -1.28 -12.83 18.49
C ASN A 319 -1.48 -12.18 19.86
N ALA A 320 -0.42 -11.75 20.53
CA ALA A 320 -0.52 -11.06 21.83
C ALA A 320 -1.36 -9.78 21.72
N VAL A 321 -1.14 -8.95 20.68
CA VAL A 321 -1.94 -7.72 20.43
C VAL A 321 -3.43 -8.01 20.28
N LEU A 322 -3.79 -9.13 19.63
CA LEU A 322 -5.18 -9.56 19.48
C LEU A 322 -5.75 -10.11 20.78
N ASP A 323 -5.03 -11.01 21.44
CA ASP A 323 -5.51 -11.72 22.63
C ASP A 323 -5.60 -10.79 23.86
N ASP A 324 -4.73 -9.78 23.95
CA ASP A 324 -4.77 -8.74 25.00
C ASP A 324 -5.83 -7.64 24.72
N GLY A 325 -6.54 -7.71 23.59
CA GLY A 325 -7.60 -6.78 23.22
C GLY A 325 -7.14 -5.41 22.73
N HIS A 326 -5.85 -5.22 22.48
CA HIS A 326 -5.30 -3.94 21.97
C HIS A 326 -5.88 -3.58 20.60
N ALA A 327 -6.09 -4.57 19.72
CA ALA A 327 -6.68 -4.35 18.40
C ALA A 327 -8.14 -3.84 18.50
N ARG A 328 -8.95 -4.40 19.41
CA ARG A 328 -10.29 -3.89 19.70
C ARG A 328 -10.23 -2.48 20.25
N GLY A 329 -9.32 -2.22 21.22
CA GLY A 329 -9.11 -0.90 21.80
C GLY A 329 -8.77 0.16 20.75
N LEU A 330 -8.00 -0.19 19.71
CA LEU A 330 -7.73 0.68 18.58
C LEU A 330 -8.99 1.03 17.79
N LEU A 331 -9.86 0.06 17.48
CA LEU A 331 -11.12 0.34 16.78
C LEU A 331 -12.00 1.31 17.59
N ASP A 332 -12.09 1.10 18.91
CA ASP A 332 -12.83 2.01 19.79
C ASP A 332 -12.21 3.43 19.80
N ALA A 333 -10.88 3.53 19.73
CA ALA A 333 -10.19 4.82 19.65
C ALA A 333 -10.46 5.52 18.31
N LEU A 334 -10.50 4.79 17.19
CA LEU A 334 -10.84 5.34 15.87
C LEU A 334 -12.28 5.86 15.83
N VAL A 335 -13.22 5.13 16.41
CA VAL A 335 -14.63 5.56 16.53
C VAL A 335 -14.73 6.85 17.35
N ARG A 336 -14.06 6.89 18.53
CA ARG A 336 -14.04 8.12 19.37
C ARG A 336 -13.40 9.30 18.63
N PHE A 337 -12.28 9.05 17.93
CA PHE A 337 -11.64 10.09 17.11
C PHE A 337 -12.57 10.60 16.00
N GLY A 338 -13.29 9.69 15.34
CA GLY A 338 -14.27 10.06 14.31
C GLY A 338 -15.42 10.89 14.85
N ALA A 339 -15.91 10.59 16.06
CA ALA A 339 -17.00 11.32 16.70
C ALA A 339 -16.59 12.72 17.22
N SER A 340 -15.30 12.99 17.37
CA SER A 340 -14.76 14.30 17.78
C SER A 340 -14.50 15.27 16.62
N ALA A 341 -15.04 14.96 15.43
CA ALA A 341 -14.85 15.71 14.20
C ALA A 341 -15.81 16.90 14.06
#